data_bfa5fb4cbf07c326cef25a6794a911a8
#
_entry.id   bfa5fb4cbf07c326cef25a6794a911a8
#
_cell.length_a   1.000
_cell.length_b   1.000
_cell.length_c   1.000
_cell.angle_alpha   90.00
_cell.angle_beta   90.00
_cell.angle_gamma   90.00
#
_symmetry.space_group_name_H-M   'P 1'
#
loop_
_entity.id
_entity.type
_entity.pdbx_description
1 polymer ?
#
loop_
_entity_poly.entity_id
_entity_poly.type
_entity_poly.pdbx_seq_one_letter_code
_entity_poly.pdbx_strand_id
1 'polypeptide(L)'
;MKTISYYISMVVILAATIFTGCTDDDEKSLSPRAGELSIYDFAPNTGKGGTQLLINGEQFPLDATSISVSINEVQLSILRSNEEQLLVEVPDNEAIGTAPIVIKTNGKTTQSEVNFIFQKTAITGYSPAYGKVGTKVRIYVENLPTEIKNPSATYNGLAADCTVEEGYFLVTIPETDFGSYPIVISFNGRTLTTGDFEYKELVFERTVTTLPGSSEFNIMDGQPRRGGIATDNNGNVYLTDIGNLRVRKIAPDGTVTEMAGTGTADDVDWGLNWRFDNGGAGSYNAVVRPTDLKIDSKGNMYVCDDWTAATVRFEPDGK
;
A
#
# COMPACT_ATOMS: atom_id res chain seq x y z
N MET A 1 21.39 -4.78 -18.88
CA MET A 1 21.76 -4.50 -17.48
C MET A 1 22.14 -3.03 -17.39
N LYS A 2 21.22 -2.17 -17.04
CA LYS A 2 21.48 -0.75 -16.74
C LYS A 2 20.63 -0.42 -15.51
N THR A 3 21.31 -0.30 -14.39
CA THR A 3 20.79 0.19 -13.12
C THR A 3 20.39 1.65 -13.30
N ILE A 4 19.10 1.96 -13.19
CA ILE A 4 18.61 3.33 -13.16
C ILE A 4 18.42 3.67 -11.68
N SER A 5 19.38 4.46 -11.18
CA SER A 5 19.31 5.09 -9.88
C SER A 5 18.42 6.33 -9.99
N TYR A 6 17.24 6.31 -9.39
CA TYR A 6 16.39 7.50 -9.25
C TYR A 6 16.80 8.26 -7.99
N TYR A 7 17.58 9.32 -8.17
CA TYR A 7 17.71 10.36 -7.16
C TYR A 7 16.45 11.22 -7.18
N ILE A 8 15.61 11.09 -6.16
CA ILE A 8 14.57 12.09 -5.89
C ILE A 8 15.23 13.24 -5.16
N SER A 9 15.65 14.24 -5.91
CA SER A 9 16.03 15.55 -5.36
C SER A 9 14.75 16.25 -4.92
N MET A 10 14.57 16.33 -3.61
CA MET A 10 13.55 17.20 -3.01
C MET A 10 14.03 18.64 -3.14
N VAL A 11 13.58 19.33 -4.19
CA VAL A 11 13.81 20.75 -4.39
C VAL A 11 12.92 21.50 -3.40
N VAL A 12 13.55 22.06 -2.37
CA VAL A 12 12.90 23.06 -1.52
C VAL A 12 12.82 24.35 -2.33
N ILE A 13 11.64 24.64 -2.86
CA ILE A 13 11.37 25.94 -3.51
C ILE A 13 11.19 26.97 -2.40
N LEU A 14 12.19 27.81 -2.23
CA LEU A 14 12.12 29.01 -1.39
C LEU A 14 11.30 30.06 -2.14
N ALA A 15 10.00 30.17 -1.85
CA ALA A 15 9.19 31.26 -2.35
C ALA A 15 9.41 32.50 -1.48
N ALA A 16 10.26 33.42 -1.96
CA ALA A 16 10.35 34.77 -1.41
C ALA A 16 9.11 35.57 -1.86
N THR A 17 8.12 35.73 -1.00
CA THR A 17 7.05 36.69 -1.19
C THR A 17 7.41 38.01 -0.50
N ILE A 18 7.69 39.00 -1.32
CA ILE A 18 7.78 40.39 -0.88
C ILE A 18 6.36 40.89 -0.62
N PHE A 19 6.00 41.11 0.64
CA PHE A 19 4.81 41.86 1.00
C PHE A 19 5.18 43.30 1.32
N THR A 20 4.82 44.22 0.42
CA THR A 20 4.67 45.64 0.74
C THR A 20 3.19 45.90 1.04
N GLY A 21 2.88 46.44 2.20
CA GLY A 21 1.53 46.92 2.50
C GLY A 21 1.36 47.22 3.97
N CYS A 22 1.47 48.49 4.33
CA CYS A 22 1.05 49.03 5.64
C CYS A 22 -0.41 48.81 5.92
N THR A 23 -0.75 48.47 7.17
CA THR A 23 -1.71 49.26 8.00
C THR A 23 -1.71 48.70 9.41
N ASP A 24 -1.76 49.65 10.37
CA ASP A 24 -1.83 49.49 11.79
C ASP A 24 -2.91 48.52 12.24
N ASP A 25 -2.60 47.67 13.20
CA ASP A 25 -3.35 47.50 14.45
C ASP A 25 -2.67 46.51 15.38
N ASP A 26 -2.59 46.89 16.63
CA ASP A 26 -2.08 46.27 17.84
C ASP A 26 -1.98 44.72 17.90
N GLU A 27 -1.00 44.12 17.25
CA GLU A 27 -0.44 42.84 17.70
C GLU A 27 0.85 43.13 18.49
N LYS A 28 0.82 42.81 19.78
CA LYS A 28 2.03 42.68 20.59
C LYS A 28 2.91 41.59 19.96
N SER A 29 3.64 41.95 18.94
CA SER A 29 4.78 41.18 18.48
C SER A 29 5.80 41.25 19.63
N LEU A 30 5.94 40.15 20.36
CA LEU A 30 7.08 39.91 21.22
C LEU A 30 8.30 39.73 20.31
N SER A 31 8.78 40.81 19.71
CA SER A 31 10.10 40.81 19.08
C SER A 31 11.12 40.62 20.20
N PRO A 32 11.94 39.55 20.20
CA PRO A 32 13.01 39.36 21.16
C PRO A 32 13.92 40.60 21.13
N ARG A 33 14.38 41.01 22.29
CA ARG A 33 15.34 42.11 22.39
C ARG A 33 16.62 41.71 21.65
N ALA A 34 17.06 42.54 20.71
CA ALA A 34 18.31 42.34 19.97
C ALA A 34 19.44 41.96 20.94
N GLY A 35 20.03 40.79 20.74
CA GLY A 35 21.12 40.24 21.55
C GLY A 35 20.73 39.19 22.61
N GLU A 36 19.51 38.70 22.63
CA GLU A 36 19.09 37.59 23.49
C GLU A 36 18.99 36.26 22.70
N LEU A 37 19.50 35.18 23.31
CA LEU A 37 19.37 33.84 22.73
C LEU A 37 17.89 33.51 22.58
N SER A 38 17.42 33.30 21.35
CA SER A 38 15.98 33.04 21.06
C SER A 38 15.78 32.08 19.93
N ILE A 39 14.64 31.40 19.96
CA ILE A 39 14.12 30.55 18.88
C ILE A 39 12.89 31.27 18.33
N TYR A 40 12.85 31.49 17.02
CA TYR A 40 11.68 32.09 16.34
C TYR A 40 10.72 31.04 15.86
N ASP A 41 11.26 30.08 15.12
CA ASP A 41 10.52 28.95 14.56
C ASP A 41 11.44 27.76 14.31
N PHE A 42 10.84 26.66 13.92
CA PHE A 42 11.55 25.48 13.41
C PHE A 42 10.67 24.67 12.46
N ALA A 43 11.30 23.96 11.55
CA ALA A 43 10.60 23.08 10.61
C ALA A 43 11.45 21.83 10.29
N PRO A 44 10.77 20.67 10.10
CA PRO A 44 9.36 20.38 10.35
C PRO A 44 9.01 20.31 11.84
N ASN A 45 7.74 20.49 12.21
CA ASN A 45 7.31 20.38 13.62
C ASN A 45 6.92 18.95 14.03
N THR A 46 6.97 18.00 13.11
CA THR A 46 6.78 16.58 13.34
C THR A 46 7.87 15.78 12.63
N GLY A 47 8.26 14.64 13.19
CA GLY A 47 9.26 13.81 12.55
C GLY A 47 9.56 12.53 13.31
N LYS A 48 10.40 11.72 12.73
CA LYS A 48 10.89 10.42 13.21
C LYS A 48 12.39 10.45 13.44
N GLY A 49 12.99 9.36 13.87
CA GLY A 49 14.47 9.25 13.92
C GLY A 49 15.12 9.51 12.56
N GLY A 50 16.15 10.36 12.55
CA GLY A 50 16.84 10.84 11.35
C GLY A 50 16.18 12.05 10.69
N THR A 51 15.10 12.59 11.23
CA THR A 51 14.52 13.84 10.72
C THR A 51 15.46 15.00 10.99
N GLN A 52 15.77 15.79 9.96
CA GLN A 52 16.54 17.02 10.10
C GLN A 52 15.60 18.19 10.36
N LEU A 53 15.89 18.96 11.40
CA LEU A 53 15.17 20.18 11.79
C LEU A 53 16.02 21.39 11.49
N LEU A 54 15.47 22.36 10.81
CA LEU A 54 16.02 23.70 10.70
C LEU A 54 15.37 24.57 11.78
N ILE A 55 16.18 25.09 12.69
CA ILE A 55 15.75 25.98 13.78
C ILE A 55 16.24 27.38 13.44
N ASN A 56 15.35 28.35 13.36
CA ASN A 56 15.65 29.75 13.14
C ASN A 56 15.60 30.52 14.47
N GLY A 57 16.53 31.46 14.67
CA GLY A 57 16.58 32.22 15.91
C GLY A 57 17.67 33.30 15.88
N GLU A 58 18.16 33.68 17.04
CA GLU A 58 19.25 34.67 17.21
C GLU A 58 20.24 34.22 18.26
N GLN A 59 21.47 34.71 18.12
CA GLN A 59 22.60 34.53 19.06
C GLN A 59 22.99 33.06 19.26
N PHE A 60 22.83 32.23 18.23
CA PHE A 60 23.39 30.90 18.26
C PHE A 60 24.91 30.94 18.12
N PRO A 61 25.67 30.20 18.95
CA PRO A 61 27.11 30.14 18.80
C PRO A 61 27.51 29.51 17.47
N LEU A 62 28.57 30.06 16.86
CA LEU A 62 29.20 29.47 15.68
C LEU A 62 29.88 28.14 16.01
N ASP A 63 30.35 27.97 17.24
CA ASP A 63 30.95 26.74 17.72
C ASP A 63 29.86 25.79 18.22
N ALA A 64 29.58 24.76 17.43
CA ALA A 64 28.60 23.71 17.78
C ALA A 64 28.90 22.96 19.10
N THR A 65 30.14 23.04 19.60
CA THR A 65 30.53 22.39 20.87
C THR A 65 30.07 23.17 22.10
N SER A 66 29.80 24.45 21.95
CA SER A 66 29.35 25.36 23.02
C SER A 66 27.83 25.41 23.18
N ILE A 67 27.08 24.67 22.35
CA ILE A 67 25.62 24.65 22.32
C ILE A 67 25.10 23.23 22.46
N SER A 68 24.02 23.05 23.19
CA SER A 68 23.27 21.82 23.23
C SER A 68 21.82 22.04 22.83
N VAL A 69 21.27 21.14 22.02
CA VAL A 69 19.89 21.16 21.58
C VAL A 69 19.24 19.87 22.03
N SER A 70 18.11 19.97 22.72
CA SER A 70 17.39 18.80 23.24
C SER A 70 15.88 18.93 23.10
N ILE A 71 15.20 17.80 23.06
CA ILE A 71 13.75 17.69 23.18
C ILE A 71 13.48 16.65 24.25
N ASN A 72 12.71 17.03 25.29
CA ASN A 72 12.44 16.16 26.43
C ASN A 72 13.73 15.50 27.01
N GLU A 73 14.79 16.31 27.19
CA GLU A 73 16.11 15.91 27.68
C GLU A 73 16.93 15.02 26.73
N VAL A 74 16.35 14.55 25.63
CA VAL A 74 17.05 13.80 24.60
C VAL A 74 17.85 14.77 23.72
N GLN A 75 19.17 14.59 23.66
CA GLN A 75 20.06 15.44 22.87
C GLN A 75 19.91 15.17 21.36
N LEU A 76 19.87 16.26 20.59
CA LEU A 76 19.90 16.23 19.12
C LEU A 76 21.30 16.43 18.60
N SER A 77 21.63 15.81 17.48
CA SER A 77 22.92 16.01 16.82
C SER A 77 22.91 17.32 16.02
N ILE A 78 23.86 18.22 16.29
CA ILE A 78 23.99 19.46 15.54
C ILE A 78 24.81 19.17 14.28
N LEU A 79 24.20 19.39 13.12
CA LEU A 79 24.83 19.18 11.82
C LEU A 79 25.50 20.46 11.29
N ARG A 80 24.86 21.61 11.53
CA ARG A 80 25.36 22.95 11.15
C ARG A 80 24.88 23.99 12.14
N SER A 81 25.68 25.03 12.35
CA SER A 81 25.36 26.18 13.19
C SER A 81 25.86 27.47 12.52
N ASN A 82 25.02 28.50 12.55
CA ASN A 82 25.39 29.90 12.35
C ASN A 82 24.63 30.76 13.38
N GLU A 83 24.82 32.08 13.39
CA GLU A 83 24.21 32.97 14.40
C GLU A 83 22.68 33.01 14.37
N GLU A 84 22.05 32.63 13.27
CA GLU A 84 20.60 32.71 13.05
C GLU A 84 19.94 31.35 12.83
N GLN A 85 20.72 30.30 12.53
CA GLN A 85 20.18 29.01 12.13
C GLN A 85 20.95 27.84 12.71
N LEU A 86 20.22 26.82 13.16
CA LEU A 86 20.76 25.52 13.52
C LEU A 86 20.09 24.44 12.67
N LEU A 87 20.89 23.59 12.03
CA LEU A 87 20.43 22.36 11.44
C LEU A 87 20.78 21.21 12.40
N VAL A 88 19.77 20.53 12.90
CA VAL A 88 19.93 19.42 13.85
C VAL A 88 19.25 18.17 13.34
N GLU A 89 19.71 16.99 13.81
CA GLU A 89 19.10 15.71 13.51
C GLU A 89 18.49 15.10 14.75
N VAL A 90 17.24 14.66 14.61
CA VAL A 90 16.47 14.00 15.65
C VAL A 90 16.96 12.55 15.80
N PRO A 91 17.44 12.13 16.98
CA PRO A 91 17.84 10.74 17.17
C PRO A 91 16.64 9.82 17.18
N ASP A 92 16.86 8.54 16.88
CA ASP A 92 15.82 7.52 16.95
C ASP A 92 15.56 7.10 18.40
N ASN A 93 14.85 7.96 19.13
CA ASN A 93 14.54 7.77 20.55
C ASN A 93 13.09 8.21 20.87
N GLU A 94 12.25 7.25 21.22
CA GLU A 94 10.84 7.49 21.52
C GLU A 94 10.60 8.32 22.79
N ALA A 95 11.61 8.46 23.67
CA ALA A 95 11.52 9.33 24.84
C ALA A 95 11.34 10.81 24.47
N ILE A 96 11.66 11.20 23.23
CA ILE A 96 11.41 12.56 22.69
C ILE A 96 9.93 12.94 22.86
N GLY A 97 9.01 12.08 22.47
CA GLY A 97 7.57 12.31 22.61
C GLY A 97 7.09 13.61 21.97
N THR A 98 6.33 14.40 22.74
CA THR A 98 5.85 15.74 22.33
C THR A 98 6.35 16.74 23.35
N ALA A 99 7.29 17.60 22.95
CA ALA A 99 7.91 18.59 23.85
C ALA A 99 8.54 19.75 23.07
N PRO A 100 8.79 20.90 23.70
CA PRO A 100 9.50 22.00 23.06
C PRO A 100 10.96 21.64 22.81
N ILE A 101 11.55 22.31 21.82
CA ILE A 101 12.98 22.30 21.59
C ILE A 101 13.63 23.21 22.62
N VAL A 102 14.61 22.71 23.35
CA VAL A 102 15.38 23.47 24.33
C VAL A 102 16.80 23.65 23.85
N ILE A 103 17.28 24.88 23.82
CA ILE A 103 18.66 25.24 23.47
C ILE A 103 19.35 25.79 24.72
N LYS A 104 20.53 25.27 25.04
CA LYS A 104 21.40 25.74 26.14
C LYS A 104 22.78 26.09 25.61
N THR A 105 23.27 27.26 26.01
CA THR A 105 24.62 27.74 25.66
C THR A 105 25.12 28.75 26.70
N ASN A 106 26.36 28.64 27.14
CA ASN A 106 27.03 29.62 28.01
C ASN A 106 26.18 30.10 29.19
N GLY A 107 25.47 29.21 29.84
CA GLY A 107 24.58 29.52 30.97
C GLY A 107 23.23 30.14 30.60
N LYS A 108 22.96 30.37 29.33
CA LYS A 108 21.65 30.81 28.82
C LYS A 108 20.86 29.61 28.35
N THR A 109 19.52 29.69 28.51
CA THR A 109 18.58 28.67 28.05
C THR A 109 17.40 29.34 27.37
N THR A 110 17.01 28.84 26.22
CA THR A 110 15.76 29.20 25.52
C THR A 110 15.00 27.96 25.11
N GLN A 111 13.71 28.10 24.84
CA GLN A 111 12.87 27.00 24.33
C GLN A 111 11.89 27.51 23.27
N SER A 112 11.47 26.61 22.39
CA SER A 112 10.47 26.92 21.38
C SER A 112 9.07 27.09 22.01
N GLU A 113 8.25 27.96 21.42
CA GLU A 113 6.83 28.11 21.83
C GLU A 113 5.99 26.91 21.38
N VAL A 114 6.35 26.31 20.24
CA VAL A 114 5.67 25.17 19.65
C VAL A 114 6.41 23.88 20.01
N ASN A 115 5.67 22.81 20.27
CA ASN A 115 6.25 21.50 20.53
C ASN A 115 6.62 20.80 19.20
N PHE A 116 7.73 20.09 19.23
CA PHE A 116 8.01 19.04 18.25
C PHE A 116 7.24 17.76 18.63
N ILE A 117 6.70 17.06 17.63
CA ILE A 117 5.96 15.79 17.81
C ILE A 117 6.78 14.66 17.20
N PHE A 118 7.30 13.77 18.04
CA PHE A 118 8.00 12.58 17.59
C PHE A 118 7.01 11.51 17.11
N GLN A 119 7.18 11.10 15.85
CA GLN A 119 6.38 10.05 15.23
C GLN A 119 7.02 8.70 15.52
N LYS A 120 6.38 7.93 16.40
CA LYS A 120 6.85 6.59 16.79
C LYS A 120 6.73 5.62 15.62
N THR A 121 7.69 4.70 15.56
CA THR A 121 7.63 3.58 14.63
C THR A 121 6.56 2.58 15.07
N ALA A 122 5.66 2.19 14.17
CA ALA A 122 4.61 1.23 14.48
C ALA A 122 4.35 0.27 13.31
N ILE A 123 3.97 -0.97 13.63
CA ILE A 123 3.49 -1.93 12.64
C ILE A 123 2.06 -1.56 12.26
N THR A 124 1.80 -1.39 10.97
CA THR A 124 0.47 -1.10 10.43
C THR A 124 -0.24 -2.33 9.89
N GLY A 125 0.52 -3.41 9.65
CA GLY A 125 -0.04 -4.67 9.19
C GLY A 125 1.05 -5.63 8.72
N TYR A 126 0.65 -6.84 8.37
CA TYR A 126 1.53 -7.85 7.76
C TYR A 126 0.75 -8.78 6.84
N SER A 127 1.43 -9.37 5.87
CA SER A 127 0.82 -10.29 4.90
C SER A 127 1.87 -11.19 4.28
N PRO A 128 1.57 -12.49 4.06
CA PRO A 128 0.35 -13.20 4.47
C PRO A 128 0.29 -13.44 5.98
N ALA A 129 -0.91 -13.78 6.50
CA ALA A 129 -1.12 -14.09 7.92
C ALA A 129 -0.90 -15.58 8.25
N TYR A 130 -0.67 -16.42 7.26
CA TYR A 130 -0.41 -17.86 7.42
C TYR A 130 0.46 -18.39 6.30
N GLY A 131 1.09 -19.55 6.55
CA GLY A 131 1.91 -20.22 5.55
C GLY A 131 2.72 -21.37 6.12
N LYS A 132 3.67 -21.84 5.32
CA LYS A 132 4.63 -22.90 5.65
C LYS A 132 6.04 -22.36 5.76
N VAL A 133 7.01 -23.22 6.00
CA VAL A 133 8.45 -22.93 5.92
C VAL A 133 8.80 -22.20 4.61
N GLY A 134 9.61 -21.16 4.70
CA GLY A 134 10.02 -20.35 3.55
C GLY A 134 8.98 -19.31 3.09
N THR A 135 7.82 -19.22 3.74
CA THR A 135 6.85 -18.15 3.46
C THR A 135 7.49 -16.80 3.76
N LYS A 136 7.44 -15.91 2.79
CA LYS A 136 7.93 -14.53 2.94
C LYS A 136 6.78 -13.61 3.38
N VAL A 137 6.90 -13.08 4.58
CA VAL A 137 5.92 -12.19 5.20
C VAL A 137 6.42 -10.75 5.09
N ARG A 138 5.59 -9.87 4.51
CA ARG A 138 5.83 -8.43 4.53
C ARG A 138 5.20 -7.85 5.78
N ILE A 139 6.00 -7.16 6.59
CA ILE A 139 5.56 -6.47 7.80
C ILE A 139 5.63 -4.98 7.51
N TYR A 140 4.49 -4.35 7.31
CA TYR A 140 4.39 -2.92 6.98
C TYR A 140 4.57 -2.09 8.24
N VAL A 141 5.40 -1.06 8.11
CA VAL A 141 5.80 -0.24 9.26
C VAL A 141 5.74 1.24 8.85
N GLU A 142 5.10 2.04 9.67
CA GLU A 142 5.11 3.50 9.54
C GLU A 142 6.22 4.13 10.38
N ASN A 143 6.63 5.31 9.98
CA ASN A 143 7.64 6.12 10.68
C ASN A 143 8.97 5.39 10.93
N LEU A 144 9.38 4.50 10.00
CA LEU A 144 10.71 3.88 10.06
C LEU A 144 11.78 4.96 10.11
N PRO A 145 12.78 4.86 11.02
CA PRO A 145 13.93 5.76 11.04
C PRO A 145 14.65 5.79 9.69
N THR A 146 15.36 6.87 9.44
CA THR A 146 16.14 7.02 8.21
C THR A 146 17.27 6.00 8.12
N GLU A 147 17.85 5.63 9.26
CA GLU A 147 18.89 4.60 9.36
C GLU A 147 18.39 3.42 10.19
N ILE A 148 18.45 2.21 9.63
CA ILE A 148 18.12 0.96 10.30
C ILE A 148 19.40 0.19 10.58
N LYS A 149 19.71 -0.03 11.86
CA LYS A 149 20.90 -0.77 12.32
C LYS A 149 20.49 -2.13 12.87
N ASN A 150 21.27 -3.17 12.49
CA ASN A 150 21.14 -4.53 13.00
C ASN A 150 19.70 -5.08 12.91
N PRO A 151 19.05 -5.04 11.73
CA PRO A 151 17.74 -5.62 11.57
C PRO A 151 17.79 -7.13 11.76
N SER A 152 16.88 -7.67 12.54
CA SER A 152 16.72 -9.10 12.78
C SER A 152 15.27 -9.44 13.05
N ALA A 153 14.91 -10.71 12.85
CA ALA A 153 13.58 -11.20 13.17
C ALA A 153 13.64 -12.55 13.86
N THR A 154 12.62 -12.85 14.64
CA THR A 154 12.37 -14.19 15.18
C THR A 154 10.93 -14.60 15.00
N TYR A 155 10.70 -15.89 14.84
CA TYR A 155 9.40 -16.52 14.83
C TYR A 155 9.43 -17.77 15.72
N ASN A 156 8.50 -17.89 16.66
CA ASN A 156 8.49 -18.96 17.68
C ASN A 156 9.84 -19.11 18.37
N GLY A 157 10.54 -18.00 18.67
CA GLY A 157 11.86 -17.99 19.31
C GLY A 157 13.04 -18.39 18.40
N LEU A 158 12.79 -18.79 17.16
CA LEU A 158 13.82 -19.14 16.17
C LEU A 158 14.20 -17.93 15.34
N ALA A 159 15.47 -17.80 14.98
CA ALA A 159 15.93 -16.77 14.08
C ALA A 159 15.30 -16.94 12.69
N ALA A 160 14.85 -15.83 12.12
CA ALA A 160 14.26 -15.74 10.78
C ALA A 160 15.07 -14.79 9.91
N ASP A 161 15.25 -15.12 8.63
CA ASP A 161 15.86 -14.20 7.68
C ASP A 161 15.02 -12.94 7.58
N CYS A 162 15.67 -11.78 7.70
CA CYS A 162 15.03 -10.49 7.73
C CYS A 162 15.77 -9.50 6.83
N THR A 163 15.08 -8.89 5.90
CA THR A 163 15.57 -7.77 5.10
C THR A 163 14.68 -6.56 5.26
N VAL A 164 15.25 -5.37 5.09
CA VAL A 164 14.53 -4.10 5.16
C VAL A 164 14.35 -3.56 3.76
N GLU A 165 13.12 -3.27 3.41
CA GLU A 165 12.71 -2.67 2.15
C GLU A 165 12.03 -1.32 2.43
N GLU A 166 11.72 -0.56 1.39
CA GLU A 166 11.04 0.72 1.57
C GLU A 166 9.63 0.52 2.18
N GLY A 167 9.48 0.91 3.46
CA GLY A 167 8.20 0.85 4.18
C GLY A 167 7.83 -0.52 4.79
N TYR A 168 8.66 -1.55 4.67
CA TYR A 168 8.37 -2.86 5.30
C TYR A 168 9.62 -3.68 5.59
N PHE A 169 9.47 -4.63 6.51
CA PHE A 169 10.42 -5.72 6.70
C PHE A 169 9.93 -6.97 5.97
N LEU A 170 10.82 -7.62 5.23
CA LEU A 170 10.55 -8.91 4.62
C LEU A 170 11.17 -10.01 5.48
N VAL A 171 10.32 -10.84 6.09
CA VAL A 171 10.72 -11.93 6.98
C VAL A 171 10.40 -13.27 6.35
N THR A 172 11.39 -14.18 6.32
CA THR A 172 11.20 -15.55 5.84
C THR A 172 10.96 -16.46 7.03
N ILE A 173 9.81 -17.14 7.05
CA ILE A 173 9.42 -18.03 8.17
C ILE A 173 10.33 -19.25 8.21
N PRO A 174 11.01 -19.52 9.35
CA PRO A 174 11.85 -20.70 9.52
C PRO A 174 11.02 -21.98 9.72
N GLU A 175 11.65 -23.12 9.63
CA GLU A 175 11.03 -24.39 10.01
C GLU A 175 10.84 -24.44 11.53
N THR A 176 9.64 -24.79 11.98
CA THR A 176 9.26 -24.85 13.39
C THR A 176 8.03 -25.77 13.56
N ASP A 177 7.58 -25.95 14.79
CA ASP A 177 6.32 -26.64 15.06
C ASP A 177 5.11 -25.85 14.56
N PHE A 178 4.07 -26.56 14.13
CA PHE A 178 2.82 -25.94 13.72
C PHE A 178 2.19 -25.15 14.88
N GLY A 179 1.62 -24.00 14.57
CA GLY A 179 1.01 -23.15 15.55
C GLY A 179 0.89 -21.70 15.10
N SER A 180 0.36 -20.88 15.97
CA SER A 180 0.21 -19.44 15.76
C SER A 180 1.12 -18.69 16.73
N TYR A 181 2.04 -17.92 16.19
CA TYR A 181 3.03 -17.17 16.95
C TYR A 181 3.25 -15.80 16.32
N PRO A 182 3.54 -14.76 17.11
CA PRO A 182 3.91 -13.48 16.56
C PRO A 182 5.30 -13.52 15.91
N ILE A 183 5.49 -12.67 14.90
CA ILE A 183 6.81 -12.37 14.36
C ILE A 183 7.34 -11.19 15.14
N VAL A 184 8.54 -11.31 15.70
CA VAL A 184 9.22 -10.24 16.43
C VAL A 184 10.34 -9.72 15.55
N ILE A 185 10.31 -8.42 15.23
CA ILE A 185 11.41 -7.73 14.51
C ILE A 185 12.16 -6.83 15.50
N SER A 186 13.48 -6.79 15.34
CA SER A 186 14.36 -5.98 16.18
C SER A 186 15.30 -5.15 15.31
N PHE A 187 15.48 -3.88 15.66
CA PHE A 187 16.40 -2.94 15.00
C PHE A 187 16.63 -1.73 15.91
N ASN A 188 17.77 -1.05 15.78
CA ASN A 188 18.13 0.13 16.58
C ASN A 188 17.94 -0.06 18.11
N GLY A 189 18.07 -1.30 18.61
CA GLY A 189 17.88 -1.60 20.04
C GLY A 189 16.41 -1.67 20.51
N ARG A 190 15.44 -1.62 19.60
CA ARG A 190 14.02 -1.78 19.89
C ARG A 190 13.45 -3.05 19.28
N THR A 191 12.29 -3.45 19.74
CA THR A 191 11.53 -4.57 19.18
C THR A 191 10.11 -4.15 18.84
N LEU A 192 9.57 -4.67 17.74
CA LEU A 192 8.18 -4.58 17.37
C LEU A 192 7.64 -6.00 17.17
N THR A 193 6.38 -6.19 17.52
CA THR A 193 5.74 -7.51 17.48
C THR A 193 4.47 -7.44 16.64
N THR A 194 4.32 -8.36 15.69
CA THR A 194 3.10 -8.49 14.88
C THR A 194 1.96 -9.14 15.68
N GLY A 195 0.76 -9.21 15.10
CA GLY A 195 -0.18 -10.26 15.44
C GLY A 195 0.35 -11.65 15.06
N ASP A 196 -0.42 -12.68 15.38
CA ASP A 196 0.02 -14.05 15.18
C ASP A 196 0.03 -14.43 13.70
N PHE A 197 1.15 -14.99 13.24
CA PHE A 197 1.25 -15.69 11.97
C PHE A 197 0.99 -17.19 12.22
N GLU A 198 0.08 -17.79 11.46
CA GLU A 198 -0.23 -19.22 11.58
C GLU A 198 0.70 -20.06 10.70
N TYR A 199 1.62 -20.81 11.34
CA TYR A 199 2.45 -21.78 10.66
C TYR A 199 1.71 -23.10 10.53
N LYS A 200 1.40 -23.48 9.30
CA LYS A 200 0.67 -24.71 8.99
C LYS A 200 1.11 -25.31 7.66
N GLU A 201 0.91 -26.58 7.52
CA GLU A 201 1.02 -27.22 6.22
C GLU A 201 -0.16 -26.75 5.34
N LEU A 202 0.16 -26.23 4.17
CA LEU A 202 -0.88 -25.89 3.19
C LEU A 202 -1.26 -27.18 2.46
N VAL A 203 -2.13 -27.96 3.07
CA VAL A 203 -2.75 -29.12 2.42
C VAL A 203 -3.79 -28.60 1.43
N PHE A 204 -3.41 -28.56 0.17
CA PHE A 204 -4.38 -28.38 -0.90
C PHE A 204 -5.03 -29.73 -1.15
N GLU A 205 -6.15 -30.00 -0.52
CA GLU A 205 -7.00 -31.10 -0.95
C GLU A 205 -7.49 -30.77 -2.36
N ARG A 206 -6.85 -31.35 -3.35
CA ARG A 206 -7.32 -31.26 -4.73
C ARG A 206 -8.48 -32.23 -4.89
N THR A 207 -9.66 -31.78 -4.56
CA THR A 207 -10.88 -32.52 -4.89
C THR A 207 -11.26 -32.15 -6.32
N VAL A 208 -11.17 -33.09 -7.23
CA VAL A 208 -11.70 -32.94 -8.58
C VAL A 208 -13.14 -33.42 -8.54
N THR A 209 -14.08 -32.48 -8.66
CA THR A 209 -15.50 -32.79 -8.77
C THR A 209 -16.00 -32.40 -10.15
N THR A 210 -16.93 -33.19 -10.69
CA THR A 210 -17.64 -32.82 -11.90
C THR A 210 -18.64 -31.73 -11.55
N LEU A 211 -18.58 -30.60 -12.26
CA LEU A 211 -19.57 -29.53 -12.09
C LEU A 211 -20.98 -30.05 -12.53
N PRO A 212 -22.05 -29.66 -11.83
CA PRO A 212 -23.41 -29.94 -12.26
C PRO A 212 -23.66 -29.44 -13.69
N GLY A 213 -24.49 -30.15 -14.42
CA GLY A 213 -24.84 -29.79 -15.80
C GLY A 213 -23.81 -30.18 -16.86
N SER A 214 -22.72 -30.88 -16.47
CA SER A 214 -21.70 -31.31 -17.44
C SER A 214 -22.22 -32.28 -18.50
N SER A 215 -23.27 -33.02 -18.21
CA SER A 215 -23.97 -33.90 -19.17
C SER A 215 -24.81 -33.16 -20.23
N GLU A 216 -25.08 -31.87 -19.98
CA GLU A 216 -25.81 -31.00 -20.90
C GLU A 216 -24.90 -30.27 -21.90
N PHE A 217 -23.59 -30.38 -21.72
CA PHE A 217 -22.61 -29.83 -22.68
C PHE A 217 -22.52 -30.76 -23.88
N ASN A 218 -23.22 -30.42 -24.93
CA ASN A 218 -23.18 -31.19 -26.16
C ASN A 218 -21.86 -30.91 -26.91
N ILE A 219 -20.98 -31.90 -26.92
CA ILE A 219 -19.79 -31.85 -27.77
C ILE A 219 -20.23 -32.24 -29.18
N MET A 220 -20.66 -31.25 -29.95
CA MET A 220 -20.95 -31.49 -31.36
C MET A 220 -19.68 -31.96 -32.08
N ASP A 221 -19.79 -33.04 -32.84
CA ASP A 221 -18.81 -33.56 -33.81
C ASP A 221 -17.45 -34.07 -33.31
N GLY A 222 -17.32 -34.36 -32.02
CA GLY A 222 -16.09 -34.95 -31.46
C GLY A 222 -14.86 -34.03 -31.51
N GLN A 223 -15.03 -32.77 -31.81
CA GLN A 223 -13.93 -31.79 -31.78
C GLN A 223 -13.86 -31.12 -30.40
N PRO A 224 -12.72 -31.16 -29.68
CA PRO A 224 -12.55 -30.45 -28.45
C PRO A 224 -12.53 -28.94 -28.73
N ARG A 225 -13.65 -28.28 -28.59
CA ARG A 225 -13.72 -26.82 -28.69
C ARG A 225 -13.29 -26.22 -27.37
N ARG A 226 -12.31 -25.34 -27.44
CA ARG A 226 -11.79 -24.63 -26.25
C ARG A 226 -12.77 -23.56 -25.86
N GLY A 227 -13.50 -23.76 -24.77
CA GLY A 227 -14.34 -22.74 -24.16
C GLY A 227 -13.60 -21.95 -23.10
N GLY A 228 -14.03 -20.72 -22.88
CA GLY A 228 -13.60 -19.89 -21.76
C GLY A 228 -14.29 -20.27 -20.46
N ILE A 229 -13.58 -20.06 -19.35
CA ILE A 229 -14.12 -20.20 -18.00
C ILE A 229 -13.65 -19.02 -17.14
N ALA A 230 -14.53 -18.46 -16.32
CA ALA A 230 -14.19 -17.46 -15.30
C ALA A 230 -15.07 -17.62 -14.07
N THR A 231 -14.66 -17.02 -12.97
CA THR A 231 -15.40 -16.98 -11.71
C THR A 231 -15.61 -15.54 -11.25
N ASP A 232 -16.74 -15.27 -10.61
CA ASP A 232 -16.97 -14.01 -9.93
C ASP A 232 -16.64 -14.09 -8.42
N ASN A 233 -16.75 -12.97 -7.72
CA ASN A 233 -16.48 -12.87 -6.28
C ASN A 233 -17.51 -13.60 -5.40
N ASN A 234 -18.65 -14.02 -5.98
CA ASN A 234 -19.70 -14.77 -5.29
C ASN A 234 -19.52 -16.28 -5.45
N GLY A 235 -18.47 -16.72 -6.15
CA GLY A 235 -18.18 -18.13 -6.41
C GLY A 235 -19.01 -18.74 -7.55
N ASN A 236 -19.70 -17.94 -8.35
CA ASN A 236 -20.33 -18.43 -9.56
C ASN A 236 -19.26 -18.73 -10.62
N VAL A 237 -19.44 -19.81 -11.35
CA VAL A 237 -18.61 -20.21 -12.49
C VAL A 237 -19.35 -19.87 -13.77
N TYR A 238 -18.69 -19.18 -14.67
CA TYR A 238 -19.19 -18.85 -16.00
C TYR A 238 -18.37 -19.59 -17.04
N LEU A 239 -19.05 -20.12 -18.04
CA LEU A 239 -18.37 -20.84 -19.11
C LEU A 239 -19.06 -20.62 -20.47
N THR A 240 -18.25 -20.66 -21.53
CA THR A 240 -18.76 -20.64 -22.90
C THR A 240 -19.08 -22.06 -23.33
N ASP A 241 -20.35 -22.33 -23.63
CA ASP A 241 -20.85 -23.58 -24.19
C ASP A 241 -20.93 -23.43 -25.71
N ILE A 242 -19.79 -23.60 -26.36
CA ILE A 242 -19.64 -23.37 -27.81
C ILE A 242 -20.53 -24.31 -28.60
N GLY A 243 -20.70 -25.55 -28.13
CA GLY A 243 -21.53 -26.55 -28.79
C GLY A 243 -23.03 -26.20 -28.81
N ASN A 244 -23.49 -25.51 -27.78
CA ASN A 244 -24.87 -25.05 -27.64
C ASN A 244 -25.04 -23.54 -27.89
N LEU A 245 -24.01 -22.85 -28.38
CA LEU A 245 -24.02 -21.42 -28.73
C LEU A 245 -24.51 -20.52 -27.58
N ARG A 246 -23.99 -20.77 -26.35
CA ARG A 246 -24.46 -20.10 -25.13
C ARG A 246 -23.31 -19.78 -24.17
N VAL A 247 -23.57 -18.83 -23.29
CA VAL A 247 -22.81 -18.65 -22.06
C VAL A 247 -23.65 -19.13 -20.88
N ARG A 248 -23.09 -19.99 -20.05
CA ARG A 248 -23.77 -20.54 -18.86
C ARG A 248 -23.12 -20.03 -17.58
N LYS A 249 -23.95 -19.86 -16.57
CA LYS A 249 -23.55 -19.60 -15.19
C LYS A 249 -23.91 -20.82 -14.33
N ILE A 250 -22.97 -21.25 -13.52
CA ILE A 250 -23.17 -22.28 -12.48
C ILE A 250 -22.99 -21.60 -11.14
N ALA A 251 -24.04 -21.57 -10.35
CA ALA A 251 -24.00 -21.02 -8.98
C ALA A 251 -23.32 -22.01 -8.01
N PRO A 252 -22.86 -21.57 -6.82
CA PRO A 252 -22.24 -22.45 -5.83
C PRO A 252 -23.13 -23.63 -5.36
N ASP A 253 -24.43 -23.49 -5.44
CA ASP A 253 -25.41 -24.55 -5.13
C ASP A 253 -25.58 -25.55 -6.27
N GLY A 254 -24.90 -25.35 -7.39
CA GLY A 254 -24.97 -26.17 -8.58
C GLY A 254 -26.07 -25.79 -9.57
N THR A 255 -26.84 -24.74 -9.32
CA THR A 255 -27.87 -24.26 -10.26
C THR A 255 -27.20 -23.73 -11.53
N VAL A 256 -27.66 -24.26 -12.69
CA VAL A 256 -27.19 -23.85 -14.01
C VAL A 256 -28.20 -22.89 -14.65
N THR A 257 -27.74 -21.74 -15.09
CA THR A 257 -28.58 -20.75 -15.78
C THR A 257 -27.90 -20.30 -17.08
N GLU A 258 -28.72 -20.00 -18.09
CA GLU A 258 -28.23 -19.40 -19.35
C GLU A 258 -28.09 -17.89 -19.17
N MET A 259 -26.97 -17.36 -19.58
CA MET A 259 -26.66 -15.93 -19.42
C MET A 259 -26.70 -15.18 -20.74
N ALA A 260 -26.31 -15.81 -21.83
CA ALA A 260 -26.27 -15.20 -23.17
C ALA A 260 -26.24 -16.28 -24.23
N GLY A 261 -26.62 -15.92 -25.46
CA GLY A 261 -26.64 -16.78 -26.64
C GLY A 261 -28.02 -17.28 -27.00
N THR A 262 -28.24 -17.60 -28.28
CA THR A 262 -29.56 -18.02 -28.81
C THR A 262 -29.76 -19.51 -28.74
N GLY A 263 -28.68 -20.30 -28.63
CA GLY A 263 -28.73 -21.75 -28.68
C GLY A 263 -28.99 -22.35 -30.08
N THR A 264 -29.22 -21.55 -31.10
CA THR A 264 -29.40 -21.97 -32.47
C THR A 264 -28.64 -21.07 -33.42
N ALA A 265 -28.00 -21.64 -34.42
CA ALA A 265 -27.35 -20.91 -35.49
C ALA A 265 -28.34 -20.27 -36.50
N ASP A 266 -29.58 -20.68 -36.43
CA ASP A 266 -30.61 -20.28 -37.39
C ASP A 266 -31.26 -18.94 -37.06
N ASP A 267 -31.13 -18.47 -35.81
CA ASP A 267 -31.64 -17.14 -35.37
C ASP A 267 -30.74 -15.99 -35.73
N VAL A 268 -29.64 -16.27 -36.43
CA VAL A 268 -28.74 -15.23 -36.93
C VAL A 268 -29.32 -14.73 -38.27
N ASP A 269 -29.89 -13.53 -38.23
CA ASP A 269 -30.25 -12.84 -39.48
C ASP A 269 -28.98 -12.50 -40.29
N TRP A 270 -28.66 -13.35 -41.26
CA TRP A 270 -27.52 -13.22 -42.17
C TRP A 270 -27.59 -12.00 -43.08
N GLY A 271 -28.70 -11.28 -43.06
CA GLY A 271 -28.97 -10.15 -43.89
C GLY A 271 -29.13 -8.86 -43.12
N LEU A 272 -28.13 -8.04 -43.05
CA LEU A 272 -28.22 -6.58 -43.00
C LEU A 272 -28.17 -5.85 -41.66
N ASN A 273 -28.16 -6.43 -40.47
CA ASN A 273 -28.08 -5.63 -39.24
C ASN A 273 -26.90 -5.98 -38.33
N TRP A 274 -25.70 -5.69 -38.81
CA TRP A 274 -24.51 -5.50 -37.97
C TRP A 274 -24.60 -4.23 -37.10
N ARG A 275 -25.82 -3.77 -36.84
CA ARG A 275 -26.04 -2.67 -35.93
C ARG A 275 -26.13 -3.21 -34.55
N PHE A 276 -25.07 -3.01 -33.81
CA PHE A 276 -25.18 -2.84 -32.37
C PHE A 276 -26.15 -1.68 -32.15
N ASP A 277 -27.40 -1.97 -31.88
CA ASP A 277 -28.34 -0.93 -31.45
C ASP A 277 -27.87 -0.43 -30.11
N ASN A 278 -27.27 0.78 -30.14
CA ASN A 278 -26.90 1.51 -28.95
C ASN A 278 -28.12 1.70 -28.07
N GLY A 279 -28.30 0.87 -27.03
CA GLY A 279 -29.14 1.17 -25.92
C GLY A 279 -30.51 0.48 -25.84
N GLY A 280 -30.76 -0.57 -26.55
CA GLY A 280 -31.92 -1.46 -26.28
C GLY A 280 -31.59 -2.39 -25.09
N ALA A 281 -32.36 -2.29 -24.02
CA ALA A 281 -32.28 -3.19 -22.90
C ALA A 281 -32.34 -4.67 -23.36
N GLY A 282 -31.25 -5.44 -23.10
CA GLY A 282 -31.34 -6.89 -23.01
C GLY A 282 -31.42 -7.66 -24.31
N SER A 283 -30.61 -7.37 -25.30
CA SER A 283 -30.40 -8.37 -26.33
C SER A 283 -29.36 -9.39 -25.86
N TYR A 284 -29.81 -10.40 -25.08
CA TYR A 284 -29.03 -11.61 -24.79
C TYR A 284 -28.60 -12.35 -26.07
N ASN A 285 -29.01 -11.90 -27.22
CA ASN A 285 -28.77 -12.46 -28.53
C ASN A 285 -27.52 -11.89 -29.23
N ALA A 286 -26.78 -11.04 -28.56
CA ALA A 286 -25.56 -10.45 -29.13
C ALA A 286 -24.39 -11.46 -29.26
N VAL A 287 -24.52 -12.63 -28.65
CA VAL A 287 -23.50 -13.70 -28.63
C VAL A 287 -24.00 -14.88 -29.44
N VAL A 288 -23.29 -15.21 -30.50
CA VAL A 288 -23.63 -16.30 -31.41
C VAL A 288 -22.75 -17.51 -31.21
N ARG A 289 -21.42 -17.32 -31.14
CA ARG A 289 -20.45 -18.39 -30.93
C ARG A 289 -19.39 -17.95 -29.91
N PRO A 290 -19.73 -18.01 -28.61
CA PRO A 290 -18.82 -17.54 -27.57
C PRO A 290 -17.62 -18.49 -27.45
N THR A 291 -16.41 -17.96 -27.54
CA THR A 291 -15.17 -18.75 -27.51
C THR A 291 -14.35 -18.56 -26.23
N ASP A 292 -14.41 -17.38 -25.63
CA ASP A 292 -13.74 -17.08 -24.38
C ASP A 292 -14.54 -16.04 -23.59
N LEU A 293 -14.31 -15.99 -22.27
CA LEU A 293 -14.89 -14.98 -21.40
C LEU A 293 -13.96 -14.62 -20.23
N LYS A 294 -14.10 -13.39 -19.74
CA LYS A 294 -13.40 -12.88 -18.55
C LYS A 294 -14.36 -12.02 -17.74
N ILE A 295 -14.13 -11.97 -16.42
CA ILE A 295 -14.88 -11.13 -15.50
C ILE A 295 -13.90 -10.16 -14.84
N ASP A 296 -14.25 -8.88 -14.81
CA ASP A 296 -13.44 -7.85 -14.14
C ASP A 296 -13.78 -7.77 -12.63
N SER A 297 -13.00 -6.97 -11.90
CA SER A 297 -13.19 -6.79 -10.45
C SER A 297 -14.52 -6.11 -10.07
N LYS A 298 -15.22 -5.50 -11.04
CA LYS A 298 -16.55 -4.88 -10.86
C LYS A 298 -17.68 -5.88 -11.16
N GLY A 299 -17.35 -7.07 -11.65
CA GLY A 299 -18.31 -8.09 -12.03
C GLY A 299 -18.83 -7.99 -13.47
N ASN A 300 -18.25 -7.08 -14.29
CA ASN A 300 -18.61 -7.05 -15.71
C ASN A 300 -18.01 -8.26 -16.42
N MET A 301 -18.80 -8.94 -17.23
CA MET A 301 -18.38 -10.09 -18.02
C MET A 301 -18.11 -9.65 -19.48
N TYR A 302 -16.96 -10.01 -20.00
CA TYR A 302 -16.55 -9.77 -21.38
C TYR A 302 -16.51 -11.10 -22.10
N VAL A 303 -17.30 -11.24 -23.16
CA VAL A 303 -17.43 -12.48 -23.95
C VAL A 303 -16.86 -12.22 -25.35
N CYS A 304 -15.89 -13.03 -25.73
CA CYS A 304 -15.36 -13.03 -27.10
C CYS A 304 -16.21 -13.95 -27.96
N ASP A 305 -16.69 -13.43 -29.07
CA ASP A 305 -17.47 -14.15 -30.06
C ASP A 305 -16.71 -14.17 -31.39
N ASP A 306 -16.32 -15.36 -31.85
CA ASP A 306 -15.51 -15.49 -33.06
C ASP A 306 -16.34 -15.47 -34.37
N TRP A 307 -17.65 -15.61 -34.24
CA TRP A 307 -18.54 -15.49 -35.40
C TRP A 307 -18.82 -14.04 -35.77
N THR A 308 -19.10 -13.24 -34.73
CA THR A 308 -19.34 -11.80 -34.95
C THR A 308 -18.04 -10.98 -34.97
N ALA A 309 -16.89 -11.61 -34.67
CA ALA A 309 -15.59 -10.97 -34.47
C ALA A 309 -15.65 -9.80 -33.49
N ALA A 310 -16.48 -9.94 -32.44
CA ALA A 310 -16.71 -8.91 -31.42
C ALA A 310 -16.41 -9.40 -30.01
N THR A 311 -16.24 -8.46 -29.10
CA THR A 311 -16.26 -8.71 -27.66
C THR A 311 -17.46 -7.96 -27.08
N VAL A 312 -18.35 -8.70 -26.45
CA VAL A 312 -19.56 -8.14 -25.83
C VAL A 312 -19.36 -8.03 -24.32
N ARG A 313 -19.70 -6.87 -23.76
CA ARG A 313 -19.69 -6.65 -22.32
C ARG A 313 -21.09 -6.78 -21.73
N PHE A 314 -21.22 -7.56 -20.69
CA PHE A 314 -22.41 -7.66 -19.87
C PHE A 314 -22.14 -7.06 -18.51
N GLU A 315 -23.03 -6.21 -18.01
CA GLU A 315 -22.96 -5.69 -16.65
C GLU A 315 -23.43 -6.74 -15.63
N PRO A 316 -23.10 -6.61 -14.33
CA PRO A 316 -23.47 -7.60 -13.31
C PRO A 316 -24.97 -7.86 -13.18
N ASP A 317 -25.79 -6.89 -13.59
CA ASP A 317 -27.27 -6.97 -13.62
C ASP A 317 -27.83 -7.61 -14.90
N GLY A 318 -26.94 -8.08 -15.79
CA GLY A 318 -27.31 -8.77 -17.04
C GLY A 318 -27.70 -7.83 -18.19
N LYS A 319 -27.33 -6.55 -18.13
CA LYS A 319 -27.55 -5.58 -19.22
C LYS A 319 -26.33 -5.41 -20.11
#